data_20256a920d36ca3df688015d2f2a786f
#
_entry.id   20256a920d36ca3df688015d2f2a786f
#
_cell.length_a   1.000
_cell.length_b   1.000
_cell.length_c   1.000
_cell.angle_alpha   90.00
_cell.angle_beta   90.00
_cell.angle_gamma   90.00
#
_symmetry.space_group_name_H-M   'P 1'
#
loop_
_entity.id
_entity.type
_entity.pdbx_description
1 polymer ?
#
loop_
_entity_poly.entity_id
_entity_poly.type
_entity_poly.pdbx_seq_one_letter_code
_entity_poly.pdbx_strand_id
1 'polypeptide(L)'
;YLYLIGAVGIEDETWIFYQWMAENANEEETILRIFSQFLQQCDLLISYNGDRFDQPYLEARYEKYGIPSPFTGKQSLDLYLTLKPLKPLLKLSAMKQPCMEEFLGIKDRIYDNGKECIKLYKDFLKKRDAFTADEILGHNLEDVLGLGRIFDMLGYLCIYDGDYEVTYSEFDGDN
;
A
#
# COMPACT_ATOMS: atom_id res chain seq x y z
N TYR A 1 -8.36 -17.58 3.04
CA TYR A 1 -9.05 -16.83 1.99
C TYR A 1 -8.79 -15.33 2.15
N LEU A 2 -8.99 -14.60 1.06
CA LEU A 2 -8.92 -13.15 1.02
C LEU A 2 -10.18 -12.57 1.67
N TYR A 3 -10.00 -11.60 2.57
CA TYR A 3 -11.13 -10.98 3.26
C TYR A 3 -11.23 -9.47 3.07
N LEU A 4 -10.15 -8.82 2.65
CA LEU A 4 -10.13 -7.38 2.44
C LEU A 4 -9.14 -7.02 1.32
N ILE A 5 -9.55 -6.16 0.43
CA ILE A 5 -8.71 -5.44 -0.52
C ILE A 5 -8.93 -3.95 -0.31
N GLY A 6 -7.84 -3.19 -0.20
CA GLY A 6 -7.86 -1.74 -0.26
C GLY A 6 -7.16 -1.25 -1.50
N ALA A 7 -7.68 -0.20 -2.10
CA ALA A 7 -7.06 0.49 -3.21
C ALA A 7 -7.38 1.99 -3.17
N VAL A 8 -6.55 2.76 -3.86
CA VAL A 8 -6.82 4.16 -4.13
C VAL A 8 -6.69 4.39 -5.64
N GLY A 9 -7.62 5.11 -6.20
CA GLY A 9 -7.59 5.58 -7.57
C GLY A 9 -7.64 7.09 -7.64
N ILE A 10 -7.33 7.64 -8.81
CA ILE A 10 -7.49 9.07 -9.09
C ILE A 10 -8.57 9.19 -10.17
N GLU A 11 -9.65 9.86 -9.85
CA GLU A 11 -10.75 10.18 -10.76
C GLU A 11 -10.98 11.69 -10.73
N ASP A 12 -10.96 12.34 -11.88
CA ASP A 12 -11.17 13.80 -12.01
C ASP A 12 -10.30 14.61 -11.01
N GLU A 13 -9.01 14.28 -10.93
CA GLU A 13 -8.03 14.89 -10.00
C GLU A 13 -8.35 14.67 -8.51
N THR A 14 -9.28 13.79 -8.19
CA THR A 14 -9.69 13.47 -6.83
C THR A 14 -9.21 12.06 -6.44
N TRP A 15 -8.63 11.94 -5.26
CA TRP A 15 -8.25 10.66 -4.70
C TRP A 15 -9.49 9.97 -4.14
N ILE A 16 -9.81 8.78 -4.66
CA ILE A 16 -10.94 7.96 -4.21
C ILE A 16 -10.43 6.67 -3.61
N PHE A 17 -10.87 6.38 -2.39
CA PHE A 17 -10.50 5.18 -1.66
C PHE A 17 -11.57 4.11 -1.80
N TYR A 18 -11.12 2.90 -2.11
CA TYR A 18 -11.96 1.73 -2.26
C TYR A 18 -11.54 0.68 -1.26
N GLN A 19 -12.49 0.08 -0.60
CA GLN A 19 -12.28 -1.06 0.28
C GLN A 19 -13.36 -2.10 0.03
N TRP A 20 -12.96 -3.33 -0.23
CA TRP A 20 -13.87 -4.45 -0.44
C TRP A 20 -13.59 -5.48 0.63
N MET A 21 -14.50 -5.61 1.60
CA MET A 21 -14.40 -6.52 2.72
C MET A 21 -15.42 -7.65 2.58
N ALA A 22 -14.94 -8.89 2.66
CA ALA A 22 -15.79 -10.07 2.71
C ALA A 22 -16.33 -10.26 4.12
N GLU A 23 -17.64 -10.37 4.29
CA GLU A 23 -18.24 -10.70 5.58
C GLU A 23 -18.15 -12.19 5.92
N ASN A 24 -17.87 -13.03 4.91
CA ASN A 24 -17.67 -14.47 5.07
C ASN A 24 -16.85 -15.03 3.90
N ALA A 25 -16.43 -16.29 4.04
CA ALA A 25 -15.57 -16.93 3.04
C ALA A 25 -16.20 -17.09 1.64
N ASN A 26 -17.53 -17.10 1.55
CA ASN A 26 -18.24 -17.28 0.27
C ASN A 26 -18.22 -15.98 -0.58
N GLU A 27 -17.90 -14.85 0.01
CA GLU A 27 -17.83 -13.56 -0.67
C GLU A 27 -16.46 -13.29 -1.29
N GLU A 28 -15.47 -14.14 -1.03
CA GLU A 28 -14.12 -14.00 -1.61
C GLU A 28 -14.16 -13.88 -3.14
N GLU A 29 -14.92 -14.75 -3.80
CA GLU A 29 -15.04 -14.69 -5.26
C GLU A 29 -15.66 -13.37 -5.73
N THR A 30 -16.63 -12.86 -5.01
CA THR A 30 -17.32 -11.59 -5.33
C THR A 30 -16.35 -10.41 -5.27
N ILE A 31 -15.57 -10.28 -4.19
CA ILE A 31 -14.62 -9.18 -4.08
C ILE A 31 -13.49 -9.29 -5.10
N LEU A 32 -13.04 -10.50 -5.45
CA LEU A 32 -12.06 -10.71 -6.52
C LEU A 32 -12.59 -10.24 -7.88
N ARG A 33 -13.84 -10.54 -8.20
CA ARG A 33 -14.46 -10.10 -9.46
C ARG A 33 -14.62 -8.58 -9.52
N ILE A 34 -15.06 -7.95 -8.43
CA ILE A 34 -15.18 -6.49 -8.34
C ILE A 34 -13.81 -5.84 -8.48
N PHE A 35 -12.80 -6.34 -7.78
CA PHE A 35 -11.44 -5.82 -7.87
C PHE A 35 -10.84 -6.02 -9.27
N SER A 36 -11.14 -7.14 -9.94
CA SER A 36 -10.73 -7.35 -11.34
C SER A 36 -11.33 -6.28 -12.28
N GLN A 37 -12.60 -5.90 -12.08
CA GLN A 37 -13.24 -4.84 -12.86
C GLN A 37 -12.62 -3.46 -12.60
N PHE A 38 -12.31 -3.17 -11.33
CA PHE A 38 -11.60 -1.95 -10.95
C PHE A 38 -10.23 -1.88 -11.64
N LEU A 39 -9.44 -2.97 -11.58
CA LEU A 39 -8.11 -3.02 -12.20
C LEU A 39 -8.15 -2.85 -13.73
N GLN A 40 -9.24 -3.22 -14.42
CA GLN A 40 -9.34 -3.02 -15.87
C GLN A 40 -9.25 -1.54 -16.28
N GLN A 41 -9.59 -0.63 -15.38
CA GLN A 41 -9.55 0.82 -15.61
C GLN A 41 -8.18 1.44 -15.27
N CYS A 42 -7.25 0.65 -14.71
CA CYS A 42 -5.94 1.12 -14.27
C CYS A 42 -4.86 0.70 -15.27
N ASP A 43 -3.98 1.60 -15.65
CA ASP A 43 -2.82 1.33 -16.51
C ASP A 43 -1.59 0.94 -15.69
N LEU A 44 -1.41 1.56 -14.53
CA LEU A 44 -0.29 1.36 -13.62
C LEU A 44 -0.80 0.93 -12.24
N LEU A 45 -0.17 -0.10 -11.71
CA LEU A 45 -0.38 -0.54 -10.32
C LEU A 45 0.80 -0.09 -9.47
N ILE A 46 0.49 0.56 -8.35
CA ILE A 46 1.50 0.96 -7.37
C ILE A 46 1.25 0.18 -6.09
N SER A 47 2.30 -0.45 -5.58
CA SER A 47 2.22 -1.28 -4.39
C SER A 47 3.43 -1.09 -3.47
N TYR A 48 3.37 -1.65 -2.27
CA TYR A 48 4.49 -1.76 -1.37
C TYR A 48 4.82 -3.21 -1.08
N ASN A 49 5.84 -3.74 -1.76
CA ASN A 49 6.22 -5.16 -1.74
C ASN A 49 5.14 -6.10 -2.31
N GLY A 50 4.23 -5.55 -3.11
CA GLY A 50 3.10 -6.26 -3.68
C GLY A 50 3.50 -7.29 -4.72
N ASP A 51 4.55 -7.03 -5.50
CA ASP A 51 5.07 -7.95 -6.53
C ASP A 51 5.51 -9.30 -5.94
N ARG A 52 5.89 -9.31 -4.66
CA ARG A 52 6.36 -10.52 -3.96
C ARG A 52 5.34 -11.18 -3.05
N PHE A 53 4.31 -10.44 -2.62
CA PHE A 53 3.34 -10.92 -1.64
C PHE A 53 1.90 -10.82 -2.14
N ASP A 54 1.41 -9.60 -2.35
CA ASP A 54 -0.02 -9.39 -2.62
C ASP A 54 -0.41 -9.93 -3.99
N GLN A 55 0.37 -9.61 -5.04
CA GLN A 55 0.05 -10.05 -6.40
C GLN A 55 0.10 -11.58 -6.54
N PRO A 56 1.18 -12.31 -6.14
CA PRO A 56 1.19 -13.77 -6.22
C PRO A 56 0.08 -14.42 -5.39
N TYR A 57 -0.26 -13.83 -4.23
CA TYR A 57 -1.38 -14.32 -3.44
C TYR A 57 -2.71 -14.15 -4.17
N LEU A 58 -2.96 -12.96 -4.73
CA LEU A 58 -4.17 -12.68 -5.50
C LEU A 58 -4.26 -13.56 -6.75
N GLU A 59 -3.17 -13.76 -7.49
CA GLU A 59 -3.13 -14.64 -8.65
C GLU A 59 -3.55 -16.07 -8.30
N ALA A 60 -3.02 -16.63 -7.20
CA ALA A 60 -3.43 -17.94 -6.72
C ALA A 60 -4.93 -17.99 -6.34
N ARG A 61 -5.51 -16.87 -5.87
CA ARG A 61 -6.95 -16.79 -5.58
C ARG A 61 -7.78 -16.70 -6.85
N TYR A 62 -7.35 -15.92 -7.85
CA TYR A 62 -7.98 -15.85 -9.16
C TYR A 62 -7.98 -17.22 -9.86
N GLU A 63 -6.84 -17.92 -9.84
CA GLU A 63 -6.72 -19.29 -10.39
C GLU A 63 -7.69 -20.25 -9.71
N LYS A 64 -7.78 -20.23 -8.38
CA LYS A 64 -8.71 -21.08 -7.61
C LYS A 64 -10.16 -20.95 -8.07
N TYR A 65 -10.59 -19.75 -8.44
CA TYR A 65 -11.97 -19.48 -8.89
C TYR A 65 -12.13 -19.50 -10.41
N GLY A 66 -11.10 -19.84 -11.17
CA GLY A 66 -11.12 -19.83 -12.63
C GLY A 66 -11.36 -18.44 -13.22
N ILE A 67 -10.94 -17.38 -12.51
CA ILE A 67 -11.04 -15.99 -12.95
C ILE A 67 -9.72 -15.63 -13.64
N PRO A 68 -9.73 -15.08 -14.87
CA PRO A 68 -8.51 -14.62 -15.52
C PRO A 68 -7.78 -13.58 -14.66
N SER A 69 -6.44 -13.68 -14.59
CA SER A 69 -5.63 -12.73 -13.84
C SER A 69 -5.80 -11.31 -14.40
N PRO A 70 -6.19 -10.33 -13.57
CA PRO A 70 -6.34 -8.95 -14.01
C PRO A 70 -5.01 -8.21 -14.13
N PHE A 71 -3.91 -8.82 -13.71
CA PHE A 71 -2.56 -8.22 -13.73
C PHE A 71 -1.88 -8.37 -15.09
N THR A 72 -2.36 -9.25 -15.95
CA THR A 72 -1.76 -9.49 -17.26
C THR A 72 -1.70 -8.22 -18.10
N GLY A 73 -0.50 -7.84 -18.52
CA GLY A 73 -0.26 -6.65 -19.34
C GLY A 73 -0.30 -5.31 -18.58
N LYS A 74 -0.44 -5.33 -17.25
CA LYS A 74 -0.37 -4.13 -16.41
C LYS A 74 1.08 -3.77 -16.09
N GLN A 75 1.34 -2.47 -16.01
CA GLN A 75 2.59 -1.97 -15.45
C GLN A 75 2.51 -2.03 -13.92
N SER A 76 3.62 -2.37 -13.27
CA SER A 76 3.73 -2.39 -11.81
C SER A 76 4.89 -1.52 -11.35
N LEU A 77 4.65 -0.72 -10.31
CA LEU A 77 5.66 0.02 -9.56
C LEU A 77 5.63 -0.46 -8.11
N ASP A 78 6.56 -1.33 -7.75
CA ASP A 78 6.72 -1.75 -6.36
C ASP A 78 7.65 -0.78 -5.62
N LEU A 79 7.07 0.06 -4.76
CA LEU A 79 7.81 1.08 -4.02
C LEU A 79 8.85 0.48 -3.08
N TYR A 80 8.58 -0.71 -2.49
CA TYR A 80 9.59 -1.37 -1.66
C TYR A 80 10.84 -1.72 -2.47
N LEU A 81 10.67 -2.29 -3.66
CA LEU A 81 11.79 -2.69 -4.51
C LEU A 81 12.53 -1.45 -5.03
N THR A 82 11.78 -0.45 -5.46
CA THR A 82 12.31 0.81 -6.01
C THR A 82 13.10 1.60 -4.97
N LEU A 83 12.58 1.71 -3.73
CA LEU A 83 13.19 2.49 -2.66
C LEU A 83 14.25 1.72 -1.86
N LYS A 84 14.38 0.41 -2.06
CA LYS A 84 15.34 -0.41 -1.31
C LYS A 84 16.79 0.09 -1.34
N PRO A 85 17.32 0.64 -2.46
CA PRO A 85 18.67 1.20 -2.51
C PRO A 85 18.88 2.37 -1.55
N LEU A 86 17.83 3.11 -1.20
CA LEU A 86 17.91 4.27 -0.29
C LEU A 86 18.15 3.88 1.17
N LYS A 87 17.87 2.64 1.57
CA LYS A 87 18.00 2.22 2.97
C LYS A 87 19.35 2.55 3.60
N PRO A 88 20.49 2.15 3.02
CA PRO A 88 21.81 2.48 3.58
C PRO A 88 22.14 3.96 3.46
N LEU A 89 21.73 4.60 2.35
CA LEU A 89 22.01 6.01 2.07
C LEU A 89 21.34 6.92 3.11
N LEU A 90 20.06 6.70 3.35
CA LEU A 90 19.26 7.50 4.28
C LEU A 90 19.28 6.94 5.72
N LYS A 91 20.07 5.89 5.98
CA LYS A 91 20.17 5.22 7.30
C LYS A 91 18.81 4.83 7.87
N LEU A 92 17.90 4.38 7.02
CA LEU A 92 16.58 3.94 7.46
C LEU A 92 16.69 2.72 8.38
N SER A 93 15.99 2.73 9.49
CA SER A 93 15.99 1.64 10.48
C SER A 93 15.46 0.33 9.89
N ALA A 94 14.41 0.41 9.07
CA ALA A 94 13.81 -0.70 8.35
C ALA A 94 13.20 -0.25 7.03
N MET A 95 12.98 -1.23 6.14
CA MET A 95 12.19 -1.04 4.92
C MET A 95 10.71 -1.36 5.20
N LYS A 96 10.12 -0.65 6.15
CA LYS A 96 8.69 -0.69 6.43
C LYS A 96 8.10 0.67 6.11
N GLN A 97 6.87 0.69 5.61
CA GLN A 97 6.17 1.91 5.29
C GLN A 97 6.16 2.93 6.46
N PRO A 98 5.85 2.54 7.71
CA PRO A 98 5.93 3.47 8.84
C PRO A 98 7.31 4.11 9.05
N CYS A 99 8.40 3.39 8.76
CA CYS A 99 9.75 3.95 8.90
C CYS A 99 10.07 5.02 7.84
N MET A 100 9.47 4.93 6.67
CA MET A 100 9.58 5.95 5.62
C MET A 100 8.71 7.15 5.94
N GLU A 101 7.50 6.92 6.43
CA GLU A 101 6.62 7.97 6.92
C GLU A 101 7.30 8.76 8.04
N GLU A 102 7.90 8.07 9.01
CA GLU A 102 8.68 8.70 10.10
C GLU A 102 9.86 9.52 9.57
N PHE A 103 10.61 9.00 8.59
CA PHE A 103 11.71 9.71 7.94
C PHE A 103 11.23 11.01 7.27
N LEU A 104 10.06 10.98 6.64
CA LEU A 104 9.43 12.16 6.03
C LEU A 104 8.76 13.10 7.07
N GLY A 105 8.85 12.78 8.36
CA GLY A 105 8.26 13.59 9.44
C GLY A 105 6.76 13.34 9.65
N ILE A 106 6.18 12.33 9.03
CA ILE A 106 4.77 11.94 9.16
C ILE A 106 4.63 11.10 10.44
N LYS A 107 3.83 11.57 11.39
CA LYS A 107 3.70 10.96 12.74
C LYS A 107 2.25 10.72 13.17
N ASP A 108 1.31 10.85 12.27
CA ASP A 108 -0.12 10.72 12.53
C ASP A 108 -0.68 9.31 12.35
N ARG A 109 0.19 8.32 12.11
CA ARG A 109 -0.21 6.92 11.97
C ARG A 109 -0.71 6.37 13.30
N ILE A 110 -1.89 5.74 13.27
CA ILE A 110 -2.56 5.16 14.44
C ILE A 110 -2.27 3.66 14.52
N TYR A 111 -2.22 2.98 13.37
CA TYR A 111 -2.11 1.52 13.28
C TYR A 111 -0.72 1.08 12.80
N ASP A 112 0.07 0.50 13.72
CA ASP A 112 1.45 0.09 13.41
C ASP A 112 1.61 -1.39 13.06
N ASN A 113 0.61 -2.23 13.35
CA ASN A 113 0.79 -3.68 13.36
C ASN A 113 -0.30 -4.44 12.61
N GLY A 114 -0.10 -4.64 11.31
CA GLY A 114 -1.02 -5.42 10.46
C GLY A 114 -1.24 -6.89 10.88
N LYS A 115 -0.42 -7.44 11.80
CA LYS A 115 -0.64 -8.82 12.31
C LYS A 115 -1.91 -8.93 13.14
N GLU A 116 -2.39 -7.84 13.70
CA GLU A 116 -3.61 -7.80 14.49
C GLU A 116 -4.86 -7.90 13.63
N CYS A 117 -4.80 -7.46 12.35
CA CYS A 117 -5.94 -7.49 11.43
C CYS A 117 -6.53 -8.90 11.24
N ILE A 118 -5.69 -9.94 11.20
CA ILE A 118 -6.17 -11.34 11.08
C ILE A 118 -6.97 -11.75 12.32
N LYS A 119 -6.55 -11.33 13.51
CA LYS A 119 -7.27 -11.60 14.76
C LYS A 119 -8.56 -10.81 14.80
N LEU A 120 -8.51 -9.53 14.49
CA LEU A 120 -9.68 -8.66 14.40
C LEU A 120 -10.72 -9.23 13.44
N TYR A 121 -10.29 -9.68 12.25
CA TYR A 121 -11.22 -10.28 11.30
C TYR A 121 -11.88 -11.57 11.83
N LYS A 122 -11.12 -12.43 12.51
CA LYS A 122 -11.71 -13.63 13.17
C LYS A 122 -12.70 -13.27 14.26
N ASP A 123 -12.47 -12.20 14.99
CA ASP A 123 -13.37 -11.69 16.02
C ASP A 123 -14.61 -11.05 15.39
N PHE A 124 -14.44 -10.29 14.29
CA PHE A 124 -15.56 -9.78 13.49
C PHE A 124 -16.46 -10.89 12.97
N LEU A 125 -15.91 -11.99 12.46
CA LEU A 125 -16.71 -13.13 11.99
C LEU A 125 -17.62 -13.72 13.08
N LYS A 126 -17.22 -13.62 14.36
CA LYS A 126 -17.98 -14.12 15.51
C LYS A 126 -19.00 -13.11 16.02
N LYS A 127 -18.56 -11.87 16.16
CA LYS A 127 -19.35 -10.81 16.82
C LYS A 127 -20.24 -10.03 15.88
N ARG A 128 -19.80 -9.85 14.61
CA ARG A 128 -20.49 -9.04 13.60
C ARG A 128 -20.75 -7.60 14.07
N ASP A 129 -19.87 -7.05 14.89
CA ASP A 129 -20.00 -5.69 15.39
C ASP A 129 -19.31 -4.68 14.48
N ALA A 130 -19.89 -3.49 14.36
CA ALA A 130 -19.37 -2.42 13.50
C ALA A 130 -18.03 -1.91 13.98
N PHE A 131 -17.78 -1.87 15.29
CA PHE A 131 -16.52 -1.36 15.83
C PHE A 131 -15.31 -2.18 15.36
N THR A 132 -15.42 -3.52 15.41
CA THR A 132 -14.35 -4.40 14.90
C THR A 132 -14.17 -4.28 13.39
N ALA A 133 -15.26 -4.06 12.63
CA ALA A 133 -15.17 -3.79 11.20
C ALA A 133 -14.44 -2.49 10.91
N ASP A 134 -14.79 -1.41 11.62
CA ASP A 134 -14.15 -0.09 11.46
C ASP A 134 -12.66 -0.12 11.79
N GLU A 135 -12.23 -0.88 12.80
CA GLU A 135 -10.81 -1.08 13.11
C GLU A 135 -10.07 -1.76 11.95
N ILE A 136 -10.63 -2.82 11.35
CA ILE A 136 -10.04 -3.54 10.22
C ILE A 136 -9.91 -2.61 9.00
N LEU A 137 -10.97 -1.88 8.70
CA LEU A 137 -11.01 -0.93 7.58
C LEU A 137 -10.04 0.23 7.82
N GLY A 138 -9.95 0.75 9.05
CA GLY A 138 -9.03 1.81 9.44
C GLY A 138 -7.56 1.42 9.22
N HIS A 139 -7.15 0.23 9.64
CA HIS A 139 -5.82 -0.31 9.36
C HIS A 139 -5.49 -0.32 7.86
N ASN A 140 -6.39 -0.88 7.07
CA ASN A 140 -6.19 -0.98 5.63
C ASN A 140 -6.19 0.40 4.96
N LEU A 141 -7.04 1.32 5.43
CA LEU A 141 -7.06 2.70 4.93
C LEU A 141 -5.71 3.40 5.16
N GLU A 142 -5.13 3.27 6.35
CA GLU A 142 -3.81 3.86 6.63
C GLU A 142 -2.70 3.29 5.76
N ASP A 143 -2.71 1.98 5.52
CA ASP A 143 -1.73 1.36 4.63
C ASP A 143 -1.84 1.87 3.20
N VAL A 144 -3.07 2.04 2.69
CA VAL A 144 -3.32 2.55 1.34
C VAL A 144 -2.99 4.05 1.24
N LEU A 145 -3.37 4.86 2.24
CA LEU A 145 -3.02 6.28 2.32
C LEU A 145 -1.50 6.48 2.41
N GLY A 146 -0.85 5.64 3.19
CA GLY A 146 0.59 5.67 3.38
C GLY A 146 1.37 5.45 2.08
N LEU A 147 0.82 4.69 1.10
CA LEU A 147 1.44 4.56 -0.22
C LEU A 147 1.62 5.91 -0.89
N GLY A 148 0.59 6.77 -0.89
CA GLY A 148 0.67 8.11 -1.45
C GLY A 148 1.66 9.01 -0.69
N ARG A 149 1.68 8.89 0.64
CA ARG A 149 2.55 9.70 1.51
C ARG A 149 4.03 9.43 1.28
N ILE A 150 4.40 8.17 1.00
CA ILE A 150 5.81 7.81 0.76
C ILE A 150 6.30 8.07 -0.67
N PHE A 151 5.46 8.60 -1.57
CA PHE A 151 5.92 8.99 -2.92
C PHE A 151 7.05 10.01 -2.89
N ASP A 152 7.09 10.88 -1.92
CA ASP A 152 8.18 11.85 -1.77
C ASP A 152 9.55 11.18 -1.61
N MET A 153 9.59 9.93 -1.15
CA MET A 153 10.81 9.13 -1.12
C MET A 153 11.42 8.89 -2.50
N LEU A 154 10.62 8.92 -3.58
CA LEU A 154 11.12 8.76 -4.94
C LEU A 154 12.06 9.91 -5.33
N GLY A 155 11.85 11.11 -4.79
CA GLY A 155 12.74 12.26 -5.00
C GLY A 155 14.17 12.01 -4.52
N TYR A 156 14.37 11.14 -3.52
CA TYR A 156 15.71 10.81 -3.03
C TYR A 156 16.48 9.84 -3.94
N LEU A 157 15.84 9.23 -4.93
CA LEU A 157 16.54 8.38 -5.92
C LEU A 157 17.54 9.16 -6.73
N CYS A 158 17.29 10.45 -7.01
CA CYS A 158 18.26 11.31 -7.69
C CYS A 158 19.61 11.38 -6.94
N ILE A 159 19.59 11.33 -5.60
CA ILE A 159 20.80 11.30 -4.78
C ILE A 159 21.55 9.96 -4.96
N TYR A 160 20.80 8.86 -5.03
CA TYR A 160 21.36 7.52 -5.24
C TYR A 160 22.00 7.40 -6.64
N ASP A 161 21.32 7.90 -7.66
CA ASP A 161 21.79 7.84 -9.07
C ASP A 161 22.89 8.85 -9.37
N GLY A 162 23.14 9.80 -8.45
CA GLY A 162 24.15 10.86 -8.64
C GLY A 162 23.68 12.00 -9.53
N ASP A 163 22.40 12.04 -9.88
CA ASP A 163 21.79 13.08 -10.72
C ASP A 163 21.38 14.30 -9.89
N TYR A 164 22.36 14.89 -9.17
CA TYR A 164 22.11 16.11 -8.39
C TYR A 164 23.30 17.07 -8.46
N GLU A 165 22.98 18.35 -8.45
CA GLU A 165 23.96 19.43 -8.33
C GLU A 165 23.97 19.95 -6.88
N VAL A 166 25.15 19.94 -6.25
CA VAL A 166 25.28 20.46 -4.87
C VAL A 166 25.61 21.93 -4.94
N THR A 167 24.65 22.78 -4.58
CA THR A 167 24.89 24.22 -4.34
C THR A 167 25.13 24.45 -2.86
N TYR A 168 26.30 25.01 -2.53
CA TYR A 168 26.59 25.47 -1.17
C TYR A 168 26.09 26.92 -1.05
N SER A 169 25.14 27.14 -0.14
CA SER A 169 24.93 28.49 0.36
C SER A 169 25.81 28.64 1.61
N GLU A 170 26.73 29.58 1.59
CA GLU A 170 27.37 30.01 2.84
C GLU A 170 26.29 30.55 3.75
N PHE A 171 26.11 29.91 4.90
CA PHE A 171 25.29 30.44 5.96
C PHE A 171 26.15 31.53 6.61
N ASP A 172 25.94 32.79 6.20
CA ASP A 172 26.45 33.93 6.95
C ASP A 172 25.72 33.95 8.31
N GLY A 173 26.35 33.29 9.26
CA GLY A 173 25.88 33.25 10.65
C GLY A 173 26.14 34.58 11.31
N ASP A 174 25.34 35.61 11.02
CA ASP A 174 25.23 36.80 11.81
C ASP A 174 23.83 36.87 12.43
N ASN A 175 23.87 36.71 13.77
CA ASN A 175 22.97 36.94 14.90
C ASN A 175 22.29 35.75 15.51
#